data_74df944e1588a688cb4a03742979a3c0
#
_entry.id   74df944e1588a688cb4a03742979a3c0
#
_cell.length_a   1.000
_cell.length_b   1.000
_cell.length_c   1.000
_cell.angle_alpha   90.00
_cell.angle_beta   90.00
_cell.angle_gamma   90.00
#
_symmetry.space_group_name_H-M   'P 1'
#
loop_
_entity.id
_entity.type
_entity.pdbx_description
1 polymer ?
#
loop_
_entity_poly.entity_id
_entity_poly.type
_entity_poly.pdbx_seq_one_letter_code
_entity_poly.pdbx_strand_id
1 'polypeptide(L)'
;MSNAVSINNSVLMGRLTRAPELKYVNGNIPICSFKLAVARHTSGDEEKTDFIPCVAWREKAEFVSRWFSKGTLAIVIGELTSRVWQDEQGKSHLTIEVKCNEVTFGETKRQRMAREEAGQLSNATGSLQITATDVSSGEVLSGAAYDLYDYDGNTVKQNILSSSDSAAHIVGLPAGEYIITEVTVPQGYE
;
A
#
# COMPACT_ATOMS: atom_id res chain seq x y z
N MET A 1 45.23 19.03 12.97
CA MET A 1 43.81 18.61 12.99
C MET A 1 42.99 19.71 12.38
N SER A 2 42.33 19.45 11.27
CA SER A 2 41.55 20.50 10.56
C SER A 2 40.25 20.71 11.35
N ASN A 3 40.04 21.92 11.89
CA ASN A 3 38.76 22.36 12.45
C ASN A 3 37.77 22.62 11.32
N ALA A 4 37.38 21.57 10.60
CA ALA A 4 36.33 21.69 9.61
C ALA A 4 34.98 21.84 10.35
N VAL A 5 34.40 23.03 10.26
CA VAL A 5 33.02 23.26 10.72
C VAL A 5 32.09 22.78 9.61
N SER A 6 31.27 21.78 9.88
CA SER A 6 30.26 21.27 8.94
C SER A 6 28.93 21.04 9.66
N ILE A 7 27.84 21.26 8.93
CA ILE A 7 26.50 20.94 9.38
C ILE A 7 25.97 19.85 8.45
N ASN A 8 25.52 18.74 9.02
CA ASN A 8 24.86 17.65 8.31
C ASN A 8 23.68 17.15 9.16
N ASN A 9 22.52 17.71 8.91
CA ASN A 9 21.30 17.37 9.63
C ASN A 9 20.12 17.37 8.66
N SER A 10 19.35 16.29 8.65
CA SER A 10 18.17 16.10 7.84
C SER A 10 16.99 15.77 8.74
N VAL A 11 15.84 16.40 8.48
CA VAL A 11 14.56 16.08 9.12
C VAL A 11 13.59 15.66 8.04
N LEU A 12 13.11 14.43 8.10
CA LEU A 12 12.22 13.84 7.12
C LEU A 12 10.96 13.32 7.77
N MET A 13 9.82 13.54 7.14
CA MET A 13 8.56 12.90 7.49
C MET A 13 8.05 12.13 6.27
N GLY A 14 7.80 10.85 6.43
CA GLY A 14 7.36 9.99 5.33
C GLY A 14 6.83 8.64 5.82
N ARG A 15 6.22 7.88 4.91
CA ARG A 15 5.70 6.55 5.22
C ARG A 15 6.69 5.48 4.85
N LEU A 16 6.80 4.44 5.70
CA LEU A 16 7.60 3.26 5.38
C LEU A 16 7.03 2.55 4.15
N THR A 17 7.86 2.30 3.15
CA THR A 17 7.45 1.63 1.90
C THR A 17 7.27 0.13 2.05
N ARG A 18 7.96 -0.47 3.04
CA ARG A 18 7.90 -1.90 3.40
C ARG A 18 8.20 -2.07 4.88
N ALA A 19 8.05 -3.28 5.39
CA ALA A 19 8.46 -3.63 6.74
C ALA A 19 9.98 -3.36 6.91
N PRO A 20 10.41 -2.79 8.05
CA PRO A 20 11.83 -2.56 8.33
C PRO A 20 12.58 -3.88 8.49
N GLU A 21 13.82 -3.93 7.98
CA GLU A 21 14.67 -5.13 8.01
C GLU A 21 15.71 -4.98 9.13
N LEU A 22 15.57 -5.78 10.18
CA LEU A 22 16.56 -5.87 11.26
C LEU A 22 17.63 -6.92 10.92
N LYS A 23 18.89 -6.54 11.08
CA LYS A 23 20.05 -7.43 10.94
C LYS A 23 21.03 -7.18 12.07
N TYR A 24 21.90 -8.14 12.35
CA TYR A 24 22.96 -8.00 13.32
C TYR A 24 24.31 -8.06 12.63
N VAL A 25 25.19 -7.11 12.93
CA VAL A 25 26.54 -6.98 12.33
C VAL A 25 27.59 -6.93 13.44
N ASN A 26 28.84 -7.27 13.11
CA ASN A 26 30.00 -7.15 13.99
C ASN A 26 29.77 -7.66 15.42
N GLY A 27 29.33 -8.90 15.57
CA GLY A 27 29.25 -9.55 16.89
C GLY A 27 28.01 -9.16 17.72
N ASN A 28 26.91 -8.77 17.10
CA ASN A 28 25.61 -8.54 17.73
C ASN A 28 25.15 -7.08 17.80
N ILE A 29 25.64 -6.21 16.95
CA ILE A 29 25.13 -4.84 16.85
C ILE A 29 23.91 -4.82 15.95
N PRO A 30 22.71 -4.48 16.45
CA PRO A 30 21.50 -4.40 15.63
C PRO A 30 21.56 -3.19 14.70
N ILE A 31 21.20 -3.42 13.45
CA ILE A 31 21.03 -2.43 12.39
C ILE A 31 19.69 -2.67 11.71
N CYS A 32 18.92 -1.62 11.50
CA CYS A 32 17.62 -1.70 10.85
C CYS A 32 17.58 -0.79 9.64
N SER A 33 17.32 -1.38 8.47
CA SER A 33 17.21 -0.67 7.20
C SER A 33 15.76 -0.54 6.80
N PHE A 34 15.35 0.65 6.38
CA PHE A 34 14.01 0.93 5.88
C PHE A 34 14.06 2.06 4.86
N LYS A 35 12.95 2.28 4.15
CA LYS A 35 12.84 3.32 3.14
C LYS A 35 11.59 4.15 3.39
N LEU A 36 11.72 5.46 3.38
CA LEU A 36 10.62 6.40 3.50
C LEU A 36 10.15 6.86 2.11
N ALA A 37 8.84 6.90 1.94
CA ALA A 37 8.18 7.65 0.88
C ALA A 37 7.86 9.05 1.39
N VAL A 38 8.55 10.04 0.86
CA VAL A 38 8.44 11.45 1.25
C VAL A 38 7.82 12.22 0.08
N ALA A 39 6.69 12.89 0.32
CA ALA A 39 6.05 13.71 -0.69
C ALA A 39 6.93 14.90 -1.05
N ARG A 40 7.11 15.13 -2.34
CA ARG A 40 7.83 16.30 -2.87
C ARG A 40 6.82 17.39 -3.19
N HIS A 41 7.00 18.57 -2.60
CA HIS A 41 6.24 19.74 -3.01
C HIS A 41 6.72 20.23 -4.39
N THR A 42 5.86 20.11 -5.39
CA THR A 42 6.09 20.61 -6.73
C THR A 42 5.10 21.75 -7.02
N SER A 43 5.52 22.75 -7.78
CA SER A 43 4.60 23.78 -8.30
C SER A 43 3.81 23.17 -9.46
N GLY A 44 2.56 22.70 -9.19
CA GLY A 44 1.66 22.06 -10.15
C GLY A 44 0.91 20.88 -9.56
N ASP A 45 -0.01 20.30 -10.32
CA ASP A 45 -0.89 19.19 -9.90
C ASP A 45 -0.19 17.82 -9.86
N GLU A 46 1.11 17.75 -10.16
CA GLU A 46 1.86 16.48 -10.11
C GLU A 46 2.38 16.22 -8.70
N GLU A 47 1.82 15.21 -8.04
CA GLU A 47 2.39 14.65 -6.82
C GLU A 47 3.61 13.77 -7.16
N LYS A 48 4.79 14.17 -6.69
CA LYS A 48 6.01 13.36 -6.79
C LYS A 48 6.42 12.86 -5.42
N THR A 49 6.94 11.64 -5.38
CA THR A 49 7.39 11.00 -4.14
C THR A 49 8.87 10.64 -4.25
N ASP A 50 9.64 11.04 -3.25
CA ASP A 50 11.02 10.61 -3.09
C ASP A 50 11.11 9.40 -2.17
N PHE A 51 11.93 8.42 -2.57
CA PHE A 51 12.15 7.20 -1.80
C PHE A 51 13.54 7.26 -1.12
N ILE A 52 13.55 7.64 0.15
CA ILE A 52 14.77 7.92 0.89
C ILE A 52 15.19 6.70 1.73
N PRO A 53 16.35 6.09 1.47
CA PRO A 53 16.88 5.02 2.33
C PRO A 53 17.30 5.59 3.69
N CYS A 54 16.94 4.87 4.74
CA CYS A 54 17.26 5.20 6.13
C CYS A 54 17.87 3.99 6.84
N VAL A 55 18.78 4.23 7.75
CA VAL A 55 19.43 3.21 8.56
C VAL A 55 19.46 3.63 10.03
N ALA A 56 18.91 2.80 10.90
CA ALA A 56 18.94 2.95 12.34
C ALA A 56 19.91 1.93 12.96
N TRP A 57 20.56 2.30 14.07
CA TRP A 57 21.54 1.49 14.75
C TRP A 57 21.16 1.25 16.20
N ARG A 58 21.59 0.11 16.77
CA ARG A 58 21.46 -0.23 18.18
C ARG A 58 20.01 -0.16 18.66
N GLU A 59 19.74 0.49 19.77
CA GLU A 59 18.41 0.63 20.37
C GLU A 59 17.35 1.19 19.39
N LYS A 60 17.75 2.12 18.50
CA LYS A 60 16.86 2.67 17.49
C LYS A 60 16.51 1.64 16.41
N ALA A 61 17.44 0.74 16.08
CA ALA A 61 17.18 -0.35 15.15
C ALA A 61 16.14 -1.32 15.71
N GLU A 62 16.26 -1.69 16.98
CA GLU A 62 15.30 -2.55 17.67
C GLU A 62 13.94 -1.86 17.82
N PHE A 63 13.94 -0.57 18.18
CA PHE A 63 12.72 0.22 18.28
C PHE A 63 11.96 0.27 16.95
N VAL A 64 12.64 0.61 15.86
CA VAL A 64 12.00 0.68 14.52
C VAL A 64 11.50 -0.70 14.09
N SER A 65 12.30 -1.73 14.24
CA SER A 65 11.92 -3.10 13.89
C SER A 65 10.69 -3.60 14.64
N ARG A 66 10.57 -3.25 15.91
CA ARG A 66 9.48 -3.70 16.79
C ARG A 66 8.17 -2.95 16.55
N TRP A 67 8.24 -1.65 16.29
CA TRP A 67 7.07 -0.78 16.38
C TRP A 67 6.61 -0.21 15.05
N PHE A 68 7.41 -0.31 13.98
CA PHE A 68 7.07 0.21 12.68
C PHE A 68 6.74 -0.92 11.69
N SER A 69 5.79 -0.65 10.81
CA SER A 69 5.36 -1.54 9.75
C SER A 69 5.24 -0.78 8.42
N LYS A 70 4.98 -1.49 7.33
CA LYS A 70 4.68 -0.85 6.04
C LYS A 70 3.56 0.19 6.21
N GLY A 71 3.76 1.38 5.67
CA GLY A 71 2.80 2.48 5.70
C GLY A 71 2.80 3.31 6.98
N THR A 72 3.49 2.92 8.06
CA THR A 72 3.64 3.75 9.26
C THR A 72 4.25 5.10 8.90
N LEU A 73 3.64 6.20 9.35
CA LEU A 73 4.19 7.53 9.21
C LEU A 73 5.28 7.75 10.26
N ALA A 74 6.50 7.98 9.80
CA ALA A 74 7.67 8.22 10.65
C ALA A 74 8.23 9.62 10.46
N ILE A 75 8.75 10.19 11.55
CA ILE A 75 9.63 11.35 11.53
C ILE A 75 11.03 10.84 11.84
N VAL A 76 11.98 11.15 10.97
CA VAL A 76 13.39 10.78 11.09
C VAL A 76 14.23 12.04 11.15
N ILE A 77 15.08 12.12 12.16
CA ILE A 77 16.14 13.11 12.28
C ILE A 77 17.47 12.39 12.17
N GLY A 78 18.37 12.82 11.28
CA GLY A 78 19.62 12.13 11.06
C GLY A 78 20.58 12.86 10.14
N GLU A 79 21.66 12.19 9.82
CA GLU A 79 22.74 12.67 8.97
C GLU A 79 22.70 11.97 7.61
N LEU A 80 22.95 12.69 6.53
CA LEU A 80 23.20 12.09 5.23
C LEU A 80 24.56 11.42 5.24
N THR A 81 24.60 10.15 4.90
CA THR A 81 25.85 9.40 4.76
C THR A 81 25.95 8.77 3.37
N SER A 82 27.14 8.76 2.81
CA SER A 82 27.41 8.06 1.56
C SER A 82 28.15 6.76 1.83
N ARG A 83 27.71 5.70 1.17
CA ARG A 83 28.35 4.38 1.22
C ARG A 83 28.66 3.88 -0.17
N VAL A 84 29.91 3.50 -0.40
CA VAL A 84 30.33 2.79 -1.62
C VAL A 84 30.27 1.29 -1.35
N TRP A 85 29.65 0.54 -2.24
CA TRP A 85 29.62 -0.92 -2.21
C TRP A 85 29.81 -1.48 -3.62
N GLN A 86 30.19 -2.72 -3.73
CA GLN A 86 30.36 -3.42 -5.01
C GLN A 86 29.28 -4.47 -5.16
N ASP A 87 28.75 -4.60 -6.37
CA ASP A 87 27.85 -5.69 -6.73
C ASP A 87 28.64 -6.99 -7.02
N GLU A 88 27.91 -8.07 -7.30
CA GLU A 88 28.48 -9.39 -7.62
C GLU A 88 29.37 -9.36 -8.88
N GLN A 89 29.24 -8.33 -9.71
CA GLN A 89 30.04 -8.14 -10.94
C GLN A 89 31.28 -7.25 -10.68
N GLY A 90 31.49 -6.82 -9.44
CA GLY A 90 32.61 -5.95 -9.03
C GLY A 90 32.44 -4.48 -9.38
N LYS A 91 31.24 -4.04 -9.83
CA LYS A 91 30.94 -2.65 -10.14
C LYS A 91 30.64 -1.87 -8.87
N SER A 92 31.32 -0.74 -8.71
CA SER A 92 31.11 0.15 -7.56
C SER A 92 29.85 0.98 -7.69
N HIS A 93 29.06 1.01 -6.63
CA HIS A 93 27.84 1.80 -6.49
C HIS A 93 27.95 2.74 -5.29
N LEU A 94 27.46 3.96 -5.46
CA LEU A 94 27.31 4.95 -4.39
C LEU A 94 25.85 4.97 -3.94
N THR A 95 25.63 4.76 -2.65
CA THR A 95 24.32 4.93 -2.04
C THR A 95 24.38 6.07 -1.03
N ILE A 96 23.42 7.00 -1.11
CA ILE A 96 23.20 8.04 -0.09
C ILE A 96 22.03 7.58 0.77
N GLU A 97 22.22 7.56 2.08
CA GLU A 97 21.22 7.14 3.06
C GLU A 97 21.22 8.09 4.26
N VAL A 98 20.11 8.13 4.98
CA VAL A 98 20.01 8.87 6.24
C VAL A 98 20.35 7.94 7.39
N LYS A 99 21.47 8.21 8.07
CA LYS A 99 21.79 7.57 9.35
C LYS A 99 20.96 8.22 10.44
N CYS A 100 20.03 7.46 11.01
CA CYS A 100 19.04 7.98 11.95
C CYS A 100 19.67 8.27 13.31
N ASN A 101 19.58 9.52 13.75
CA ASN A 101 19.89 9.96 15.12
C ASN A 101 18.65 9.83 16.02
N GLU A 102 17.45 10.05 15.45
CA GLU A 102 16.17 9.90 16.12
C GLU A 102 15.13 9.38 15.14
N VAL A 103 14.22 8.53 15.61
CA VAL A 103 13.06 8.05 14.86
C VAL A 103 11.85 8.05 15.78
N THR A 104 10.78 8.71 15.37
CA THR A 104 9.53 8.78 16.11
C THR A 104 8.32 8.63 15.20
N PHE A 105 7.14 8.40 15.78
CA PHE A 105 5.90 8.33 15.02
C PHE A 105 5.47 9.73 14.57
N GLY A 106 5.10 9.86 13.29
CA GLY A 106 4.48 11.06 12.73
C GLY A 106 2.94 11.04 12.85
N GLU A 107 2.37 9.96 13.35
CA GLU A 107 0.93 9.76 13.55
C GLU A 107 0.66 9.22 14.95
N THR A 108 -0.51 9.54 15.51
CA THR A 108 -0.95 9.01 16.78
C THR A 108 -1.32 7.52 16.66
N LYS A 109 -1.33 6.79 17.80
CA LYS A 109 -1.77 5.39 17.84
C LYS A 109 -3.18 5.24 17.24
N ARG A 110 -4.09 6.16 17.55
CA ARG A 110 -5.48 6.15 17.05
C ARG A 110 -5.52 6.31 15.52
N GLN A 111 -4.76 7.24 14.96
CA GLN A 111 -4.68 7.45 13.51
C GLN A 111 -4.10 6.23 12.78
N ARG A 112 -3.05 5.61 13.37
CA ARG A 112 -2.46 4.39 12.82
C ARG A 112 -3.47 3.24 12.81
N MET A 113 -4.15 2.99 13.93
CA MET A 113 -5.17 1.93 14.01
C MET A 113 -6.30 2.15 13.03
N ALA A 114 -6.84 3.38 12.94
CA ALA A 114 -7.90 3.70 11.99
C ALA A 114 -7.47 3.47 10.53
N ARG A 115 -6.21 3.77 10.19
CA ARG A 115 -5.66 3.48 8.85
C ARG A 115 -5.49 1.98 8.60
N GLU A 116 -5.03 1.23 9.60
CA GLU A 116 -4.87 -0.23 9.50
C GLU A 116 -6.24 -0.91 9.34
N GLU A 117 -7.25 -0.47 10.06
CA GLU A 117 -8.64 -0.93 9.92
C GLU A 117 -9.21 -0.59 8.53
N ALA A 118 -9.02 0.64 8.05
CA ALA A 118 -9.41 1.04 6.70
C ALA A 118 -8.66 0.22 5.63
N GLY A 119 -7.35 -0.04 5.83
CA GLY A 119 -6.56 -0.89 4.94
C GLY A 119 -7.01 -2.36 4.96
N GLN A 120 -7.46 -2.88 6.07
CA GLN A 120 -8.06 -4.21 6.15
C GLN A 120 -9.42 -4.27 5.44
N LEU A 121 -10.24 -3.23 5.59
CA LEU A 121 -11.50 -3.11 4.85
C LEU A 121 -11.28 -3.00 3.34
N SER A 122 -10.28 -2.24 2.89
CA SER A 122 -9.94 -2.14 1.47
C SER A 122 -9.37 -3.44 0.87
N ASN A 123 -8.79 -4.31 1.71
CA ASN A 123 -8.31 -5.64 1.31
C ASN A 123 -9.36 -6.75 1.57
N ALA A 124 -10.47 -6.44 2.25
CA ALA A 124 -11.56 -7.37 2.38
C ALA A 124 -12.19 -7.60 1.00
N THR A 125 -12.28 -8.85 0.60
CA THR A 125 -12.97 -9.23 -0.64
C THR A 125 -14.29 -9.88 -0.31
N GLY A 126 -15.34 -9.42 -0.99
CA GLY A 126 -16.67 -9.98 -0.92
C GLY A 126 -16.99 -10.88 -2.11
N SER A 127 -18.19 -11.42 -2.10
CA SER A 127 -18.79 -12.06 -3.27
C SER A 127 -20.15 -11.44 -3.57
N LEU A 128 -20.49 -11.37 -4.86
CA LEU A 128 -21.78 -10.93 -5.33
C LEU A 128 -22.47 -12.09 -6.03
N GLN A 129 -23.73 -12.30 -5.71
CA GLN A 129 -24.60 -13.27 -6.37
C GLN A 129 -25.71 -12.52 -7.10
N ILE A 130 -25.86 -12.77 -8.40
CA ILE A 130 -26.88 -12.16 -9.24
C ILE A 130 -27.81 -13.27 -9.72
N THR A 131 -29.12 -13.12 -9.47
CA THR A 131 -30.15 -14.04 -9.94
C THR A 131 -31.23 -13.24 -10.64
N ALA A 132 -31.53 -13.59 -11.88
CA ALA A 132 -32.71 -13.09 -12.58
C ALA A 132 -33.92 -13.97 -12.23
N THR A 133 -35.04 -13.35 -11.87
CA THR A 133 -36.28 -14.08 -11.53
C THR A 133 -37.48 -13.46 -12.23
N ASP A 134 -38.42 -14.28 -12.66
CA ASP A 134 -39.73 -13.83 -13.12
C ASP A 134 -40.55 -13.32 -11.92
N VAL A 135 -41.07 -12.10 -12.06
CA VAL A 135 -41.78 -11.41 -10.97
C VAL A 135 -43.11 -12.12 -10.62
N SER A 136 -43.71 -12.82 -11.58
CA SER A 136 -45.03 -13.44 -11.42
C SER A 136 -44.93 -14.86 -10.87
N SER A 137 -43.99 -15.67 -11.34
CA SER A 137 -43.82 -17.06 -10.95
C SER A 137 -42.73 -17.28 -9.90
N GLY A 138 -41.78 -16.34 -9.77
CA GLY A 138 -40.60 -16.50 -8.94
C GLY A 138 -39.55 -17.47 -9.49
N GLU A 139 -39.75 -17.96 -10.71
CA GLU A 139 -38.80 -18.87 -11.36
C GLU A 139 -37.51 -18.17 -11.74
N VAL A 140 -36.39 -18.87 -11.64
CA VAL A 140 -35.07 -18.36 -12.02
C VAL A 140 -34.96 -18.38 -13.54
N LEU A 141 -34.58 -17.24 -14.10
CA LEU A 141 -34.45 -17.04 -15.55
C LEU A 141 -33.00 -17.19 -15.97
N SER A 142 -32.79 -17.83 -17.11
CA SER A 142 -31.49 -17.92 -17.77
C SER A 142 -31.40 -16.94 -18.95
N GLY A 143 -30.19 -16.53 -19.28
CA GLY A 143 -29.89 -15.73 -20.46
C GLY A 143 -29.91 -14.22 -20.25
N ALA A 144 -30.16 -13.74 -19.03
CA ALA A 144 -29.85 -12.34 -18.70
C ALA A 144 -28.34 -12.14 -18.61
N ALA A 145 -27.87 -11.03 -19.14
CA ALA A 145 -26.46 -10.62 -19.00
C ALA A 145 -26.36 -9.30 -18.28
N TYR A 146 -25.37 -9.20 -17.39
CA TYR A 146 -25.10 -8.02 -16.58
C TYR A 146 -23.66 -7.57 -16.73
N ASP A 147 -23.46 -6.26 -16.67
CA ASP A 147 -22.15 -5.65 -16.50
C ASP A 147 -22.03 -5.05 -15.10
N LEU A 148 -20.87 -5.17 -14.51
CA LEU A 148 -20.52 -4.67 -13.17
C LEU A 148 -19.49 -3.55 -13.30
N TYR A 149 -19.80 -2.41 -12.70
CA TYR A 149 -18.93 -1.23 -12.63
C TYR A 149 -18.65 -0.88 -11.17
N ASP A 150 -17.51 -0.25 -10.91
CA ASP A 150 -17.27 0.43 -9.63
C ASP A 150 -18.03 1.76 -9.58
N TYR A 151 -17.98 2.43 -8.42
CA TYR A 151 -18.66 3.72 -8.23
C TYR A 151 -18.15 4.83 -9.17
N ASP A 152 -16.89 4.75 -9.60
CA ASP A 152 -16.26 5.70 -10.53
C ASP A 152 -16.59 5.42 -12.00
N GLY A 153 -17.36 4.35 -12.25
CA GLY A 153 -17.78 3.94 -13.60
C GLY A 153 -16.77 3.09 -14.36
N ASN A 154 -15.70 2.61 -13.70
CA ASN A 154 -14.76 1.70 -14.34
C ASN A 154 -15.35 0.29 -14.39
N THR A 155 -15.14 -0.39 -15.50
CA THR A 155 -15.61 -1.76 -15.70
C THR A 155 -14.86 -2.74 -14.78
N VAL A 156 -15.60 -3.41 -13.91
CA VAL A 156 -15.06 -4.48 -13.02
C VAL A 156 -15.21 -5.84 -13.70
N LYS A 157 -16.39 -6.14 -14.27
CA LYS A 157 -16.66 -7.37 -15.01
C LYS A 157 -17.79 -7.14 -16.02
N GLN A 158 -17.68 -7.78 -17.16
CA GLN A 158 -18.70 -7.70 -18.23
C GLN A 158 -19.28 -9.06 -18.55
N ASN A 159 -20.47 -9.04 -19.14
CA ASN A 159 -21.17 -10.21 -19.65
C ASN A 159 -21.35 -11.33 -18.62
N ILE A 160 -21.81 -10.96 -17.43
CA ILE A 160 -22.12 -11.90 -16.34
C ILE A 160 -23.47 -12.54 -16.66
N LEU A 161 -23.46 -13.81 -17.07
CA LEU A 161 -24.65 -14.51 -17.50
C LEU A 161 -25.39 -15.15 -16.30
N SER A 162 -26.73 -14.98 -16.27
CA SER A 162 -27.59 -15.76 -15.39
C SER A 162 -27.83 -17.16 -16.00
N SER A 163 -27.95 -18.16 -15.16
CA SER A 163 -28.30 -19.52 -15.58
C SER A 163 -29.51 -20.03 -14.79
N SER A 164 -30.28 -20.94 -15.37
CA SER A 164 -31.45 -21.54 -14.73
C SER A 164 -31.12 -22.37 -13.49
N ASP A 165 -29.88 -22.86 -13.41
CA ASP A 165 -29.46 -23.82 -12.37
C ASP A 165 -28.63 -23.17 -11.27
N SER A 166 -28.11 -21.98 -11.50
CA SER A 166 -27.29 -21.26 -10.53
C SER A 166 -27.24 -19.76 -10.76
N ALA A 167 -27.21 -19.02 -9.66
CA ALA A 167 -26.92 -17.60 -9.72
C ALA A 167 -25.49 -17.34 -10.26
N ALA A 168 -25.31 -16.23 -10.96
CA ALA A 168 -23.98 -15.79 -11.34
C ALA A 168 -23.19 -15.37 -10.10
N HIS A 169 -22.06 -16.01 -9.85
CA HIS A 169 -21.19 -15.74 -8.72
C HIS A 169 -19.97 -14.94 -9.16
N ILE A 170 -19.73 -13.82 -8.49
CA ILE A 170 -18.52 -13.01 -8.64
C ILE A 170 -17.84 -13.01 -7.28
N VAL A 171 -16.60 -13.50 -7.23
CA VAL A 171 -15.79 -13.57 -6.01
C VAL A 171 -14.60 -12.64 -6.10
N GLY A 172 -14.05 -12.25 -4.96
CA GLY A 172 -12.85 -11.42 -4.91
C GLY A 172 -13.10 -9.95 -5.19
N LEU A 173 -14.34 -9.47 -5.01
CA LEU A 173 -14.66 -8.04 -5.12
C LEU A 173 -14.11 -7.28 -3.92
N PRO A 174 -13.29 -6.22 -4.11
CA PRO A 174 -12.91 -5.33 -3.04
C PRO A 174 -14.13 -4.76 -2.31
N ALA A 175 -13.98 -4.38 -1.04
CA ALA A 175 -15.03 -3.66 -0.33
C ALA A 175 -15.29 -2.30 -1.02
N GLY A 176 -16.54 -2.04 -1.40
CA GLY A 176 -16.91 -0.82 -2.14
C GLY A 176 -18.36 -0.84 -2.59
N GLU A 177 -18.76 0.23 -3.27
CA GLU A 177 -20.06 0.35 -3.92
C GLU A 177 -19.91 -0.03 -5.40
N TYR A 178 -20.91 -0.74 -5.92
CA TYR A 178 -20.91 -1.24 -7.29
C TYR A 178 -22.22 -0.93 -7.99
N ILE A 179 -22.15 -0.70 -9.29
CA ILE A 179 -23.30 -0.49 -10.16
C ILE A 179 -23.43 -1.72 -11.05
N ILE A 180 -24.62 -2.34 -11.04
CA ILE A 180 -24.97 -3.47 -11.91
C ILE A 180 -25.91 -2.95 -12.97
N THR A 181 -25.59 -3.20 -14.24
CA THR A 181 -26.42 -2.85 -15.38
C THR A 181 -26.80 -4.11 -16.14
N GLU A 182 -28.08 -4.33 -16.35
CA GLU A 182 -28.55 -5.39 -17.24
C GLU A 182 -28.30 -4.96 -18.71
N VAL A 183 -27.60 -5.80 -19.47
CA VAL A 183 -27.24 -5.52 -20.88
C VAL A 183 -27.97 -6.46 -21.84
N THR A 184 -28.49 -7.57 -21.34
CA THR A 184 -29.34 -8.49 -22.15
C THR A 184 -30.48 -9.00 -21.30
N VAL A 185 -31.69 -8.86 -21.77
CA VAL A 185 -32.91 -9.36 -21.14
C VAL A 185 -33.11 -10.82 -21.53
N PRO A 186 -33.61 -11.69 -20.62
CA PRO A 186 -33.96 -13.07 -20.97
C PRO A 186 -34.99 -13.14 -22.10
N GLN A 187 -34.87 -14.18 -22.94
CA GLN A 187 -35.79 -14.37 -24.08
C GLN A 187 -37.25 -14.48 -23.62
N GLY A 188 -38.13 -13.62 -24.14
CA GLY A 188 -39.55 -13.58 -23.79
C GLY A 188 -39.94 -12.54 -22.75
N TYR A 189 -38.98 -11.69 -22.31
CA TYR A 189 -39.17 -10.65 -21.28
C TYR A 189 -38.79 -9.25 -21.79
N GLU A 190 -38.98 -8.97 -23.07
CA GLU A 190 -38.71 -7.68 -23.70
C GLU A 190 -39.70 -6.58 -23.26
#